data_2f06eaec43ace002a29ae4d0b2200b83
#
_entry.id   2f06eaec43ace002a29ae4d0b2200b83
#
_cell.length_a   1.000
_cell.length_b   1.000
_cell.length_c   1.000
_cell.angle_alpha   90.00
_cell.angle_beta   90.00
_cell.angle_gamma   90.00
#
_symmetry.space_group_name_H-M   'P 1'
#
loop_
_entity.id
_entity.type
_entity.pdbx_description
1 polymer ?
#
loop_
_entity_poly.entity_id
_entity_poly.type
_entity_poly.pdbx_seq_one_letter_code
_entity_poly.pdbx_strand_id
1 'polypeptide(L)'
;MPTVAVVGLGLMGSSFALALKKARPEIVIVGSDRNPLVVRKALDRDVVSTANTDPSVVEMADVVFVGAPISALREVFARLGAIAGGKPVTDMASTKASVVEWAAAEGIDLVGGHPMCGKETSGIDAADPAMFEHAPWVLTRDEPRIVELVEAVGAEPIVMDAVTHDRLVAGVSHAAFLLSVGYVLSLSRRNDWRDASRLAAGGFRDMSRLAAGDPDLYAGVVRTNRENLIEMLDAVSAELSRLRRHLEADDPRLVELFEEARTVRERWAKQ
;
A
#
# COMPACT_ATOMS: atom_id res chain seq x y z
N MET A 1 -23.58 13.37 14.92
CA MET A 1 -23.24 12.70 13.65
C MET A 1 -21.88 12.03 13.86
N PRO A 2 -21.68 10.82 13.37
CA PRO A 2 -20.38 10.18 13.53
C PRO A 2 -19.30 10.99 12.81
N THR A 3 -18.14 11.09 13.45
CA THR A 3 -17.00 11.87 12.92
C THR A 3 -15.81 10.96 12.69
N VAL A 4 -15.23 11.04 11.49
CA VAL A 4 -14.03 10.28 11.09
C VAL A 4 -12.87 11.24 10.90
N ALA A 5 -11.74 10.98 11.56
CA ALA A 5 -10.51 11.72 11.33
C ALA A 5 -9.61 10.99 10.32
N VAL A 6 -9.04 11.75 9.40
CA VAL A 6 -8.03 11.27 8.45
C VAL A 6 -6.72 12.02 8.71
N VAL A 7 -5.71 11.31 9.19
CA VAL A 7 -4.37 11.84 9.47
C VAL A 7 -3.42 11.48 8.33
N GLY A 8 -3.00 12.48 7.58
CA GLY A 8 -2.28 12.32 6.30
C GLY A 8 -3.24 12.43 5.12
N LEU A 9 -3.30 13.61 4.50
CA LEU A 9 -4.19 13.94 3.38
C LEU A 9 -3.44 13.84 2.02
N GLY A 10 -2.59 12.81 1.91
CA GLY A 10 -1.97 12.41 0.65
C GLY A 10 -2.94 11.68 -0.27
N LEU A 11 -2.42 10.88 -1.20
CA LEU A 11 -3.21 10.08 -2.14
C LEU A 11 -4.24 9.21 -1.40
N MET A 12 -3.79 8.34 -0.48
CA MET A 12 -4.66 7.34 0.17
C MET A 12 -5.69 8.00 1.09
N GLY A 13 -5.23 8.89 2.00
CA GLY A 13 -6.14 9.55 2.95
C GLY A 13 -7.20 10.43 2.27
N SER A 14 -6.81 11.18 1.23
CA SER A 14 -7.77 12.01 0.50
C SER A 14 -8.72 11.18 -0.37
N SER A 15 -8.23 10.08 -0.98
CA SER A 15 -9.09 9.14 -1.71
C SER A 15 -10.14 8.51 -0.79
N PHE A 16 -9.71 8.07 0.41
CA PHE A 16 -10.62 7.52 1.41
C PHE A 16 -11.67 8.55 1.88
N ALA A 17 -11.24 9.77 2.20
CA ALA A 17 -12.15 10.83 2.61
C ALA A 17 -13.21 11.12 1.54
N LEU A 18 -12.79 11.24 0.27
CA LEU A 18 -13.71 11.47 -0.86
C LEU A 18 -14.67 10.29 -1.09
N ALA A 19 -14.16 9.04 -1.02
CA ALA A 19 -14.97 7.85 -1.17
C ALA A 19 -16.01 7.75 -0.06
N LEU A 20 -15.59 7.96 1.21
CA LEU A 20 -16.48 7.91 2.36
C LEU A 20 -17.54 9.01 2.31
N LYS A 21 -17.17 10.23 1.95
CA LYS A 21 -18.11 11.35 1.78
C LYS A 21 -19.17 11.05 0.72
N LYS A 22 -18.79 10.41 -0.38
CA LYS A 22 -19.72 9.99 -1.44
C LYS A 22 -20.66 8.89 -0.95
N ALA A 23 -20.16 7.93 -0.19
CA ALA A 23 -20.92 6.76 0.27
C ALA A 23 -21.80 7.07 1.49
N ARG A 24 -21.33 7.92 2.40
CA ARG A 24 -21.94 8.21 3.71
C ARG A 24 -21.93 9.73 3.97
N PRO A 25 -22.78 10.51 3.26
CA PRO A 25 -22.76 11.97 3.34
C PRO A 25 -23.16 12.53 4.73
N GLU A 26 -23.73 11.71 5.60
CA GLU A 26 -24.04 12.07 6.98
C GLU A 26 -22.81 12.03 7.91
N ILE A 27 -21.69 11.44 7.51
CA ILE A 27 -20.46 11.39 8.31
C ILE A 27 -19.69 12.70 8.15
N VAL A 28 -19.28 13.27 9.28
CA VAL A 28 -18.37 14.42 9.28
C VAL A 28 -16.94 13.91 9.16
N ILE A 29 -16.23 14.37 8.13
CA ILE A 29 -14.83 13.99 7.91
C ILE A 29 -13.95 15.19 8.28
N VAL A 30 -13.02 14.99 9.21
CA VAL A 30 -12.01 15.97 9.60
C VAL A 30 -10.62 15.44 9.26
N GLY A 31 -9.66 16.32 9.01
CA GLY A 31 -8.36 15.86 8.55
C GLY A 31 -7.17 16.62 9.11
N SER A 32 -5.99 16.02 9.01
CA SER A 32 -4.74 16.73 9.26
C SER A 32 -3.64 16.30 8.29
N ASP A 33 -2.76 17.25 7.96
CA ASP A 33 -1.53 16.97 7.21
C ASP A 33 -0.46 17.95 7.62
N ARG A 34 0.78 17.50 7.83
CA ARG A 34 1.91 18.37 8.23
C ARG A 34 2.20 19.49 7.23
N ASN A 35 1.79 19.33 5.98
CA ASN A 35 1.99 20.31 4.92
C ASN A 35 0.78 21.27 4.84
N PRO A 36 0.93 22.56 5.17
CA PRO A 36 -0.16 23.51 5.16
C PRO A 36 -0.78 23.71 3.76
N LEU A 37 -0.05 23.45 2.69
CA LEU A 37 -0.58 23.51 1.32
C LEU A 37 -1.54 22.36 1.05
N VAL A 38 -1.26 21.16 1.61
CA VAL A 38 -2.17 20.02 1.51
C VAL A 38 -3.44 20.28 2.32
N VAL A 39 -3.31 20.81 3.54
CA VAL A 39 -4.45 21.22 4.38
C VAL A 39 -5.35 22.18 3.62
N ARG A 40 -4.77 23.24 3.04
CA ARG A 40 -5.54 24.21 2.25
C ARG A 40 -6.24 23.58 1.07
N LYS A 41 -5.53 22.76 0.27
CA LYS A 41 -6.13 22.04 -0.88
C LYS A 41 -7.28 21.11 -0.46
N ALA A 42 -7.14 20.44 0.68
CA ALA A 42 -8.18 19.54 1.19
C ALA A 42 -9.47 20.30 1.55
N LEU A 43 -9.34 21.51 2.13
CA LEU A 43 -10.47 22.39 2.41
C LEU A 43 -11.06 22.99 1.14
N ASP A 44 -10.22 23.55 0.26
CA ASP A 44 -10.65 24.17 -1.01
C ASP A 44 -11.39 23.20 -1.92
N ARG A 45 -11.06 21.90 -1.88
CA ARG A 45 -11.69 20.82 -2.66
C ARG A 45 -12.79 20.08 -1.91
N ASP A 46 -13.14 20.53 -0.73
CA ASP A 46 -14.17 19.92 0.09
C ASP A 46 -13.92 18.41 0.35
N VAL A 47 -12.64 18.02 0.48
CA VAL A 47 -12.23 16.65 0.85
C VAL A 47 -12.61 16.37 2.29
N VAL A 48 -12.40 17.34 3.17
CA VAL A 48 -12.72 17.31 4.60
C VAL A 48 -13.43 18.61 5.01
N SER A 49 -14.25 18.57 6.06
CA SER A 49 -14.97 19.73 6.57
C SER A 49 -14.11 20.68 7.41
N THR A 50 -13.09 20.12 8.08
CA THR A 50 -12.12 20.85 8.90
C THR A 50 -10.76 20.17 8.77
N ALA A 51 -9.69 20.96 8.73
CA ALA A 51 -8.33 20.40 8.70
C ALA A 51 -7.33 21.31 9.40
N ASN A 52 -6.32 20.70 10.05
CA ASN A 52 -5.22 21.36 10.73
C ASN A 52 -3.86 20.79 10.29
N THR A 53 -2.78 21.52 10.59
CA THR A 53 -1.41 20.99 10.37
C THR A 53 -0.94 20.06 11.49
N ASP A 54 -1.64 20.00 12.59
CA ASP A 54 -1.43 19.05 13.69
C ASP A 54 -2.62 18.09 13.80
N PRO A 55 -2.47 16.91 14.43
CA PRO A 55 -3.53 15.92 14.52
C PRO A 55 -4.62 16.18 15.56
N SER A 56 -4.72 17.38 16.13
CA SER A 56 -5.74 17.72 17.17
C SER A 56 -7.18 17.46 16.73
N VAL A 57 -7.45 17.46 15.42
CA VAL A 57 -8.77 17.08 14.87
C VAL A 57 -9.23 15.68 15.31
N VAL A 58 -8.31 14.80 15.71
CA VAL A 58 -8.59 13.46 16.23
C VAL A 58 -9.42 13.52 17.54
N GLU A 59 -9.30 14.57 18.33
CA GLU A 59 -10.08 14.72 19.56
C GLU A 59 -11.59 14.76 19.29
N MET A 60 -12.00 15.28 18.13
CA MET A 60 -13.40 15.37 17.71
C MET A 60 -13.94 14.07 17.06
N ALA A 61 -13.08 13.11 16.75
CA ALA A 61 -13.44 11.95 15.97
C ALA A 61 -13.87 10.76 16.84
N ASP A 62 -14.69 9.90 16.24
CA ASP A 62 -15.09 8.59 16.79
C ASP A 62 -14.18 7.46 16.30
N VAL A 63 -13.61 7.61 15.09
CA VAL A 63 -12.70 6.66 14.43
C VAL A 63 -11.59 7.43 13.72
N VAL A 64 -10.38 6.88 13.71
CA VAL A 64 -9.20 7.52 13.13
C VAL A 64 -8.58 6.64 12.04
N PHE A 65 -8.39 7.20 10.85
CA PHE A 65 -7.65 6.60 9.74
C PHE A 65 -6.32 7.34 9.52
N VAL A 66 -5.21 6.60 9.51
CA VAL A 66 -3.86 7.16 9.32
C VAL A 66 -3.34 6.83 7.92
N GLY A 67 -3.34 7.82 7.04
CA GLY A 67 -2.85 7.73 5.66
C GLY A 67 -1.44 8.31 5.47
N ALA A 68 -0.63 8.36 6.52
CA ALA A 68 0.74 8.86 6.47
C ALA A 68 1.71 7.82 5.89
N PRO A 69 2.82 8.25 5.24
CA PRO A 69 3.87 7.33 4.79
C PRO A 69 4.49 6.54 5.96
N ILE A 70 4.93 5.30 5.70
CA ILE A 70 5.54 4.42 6.72
C ILE A 70 6.66 5.14 7.48
N SER A 71 7.47 5.92 6.78
CA SER A 71 8.58 6.69 7.37
C SER A 71 8.15 7.73 8.41
N ALA A 72 6.90 8.18 8.36
CA ALA A 72 6.35 9.17 9.28
C ALA A 72 5.50 8.56 10.42
N LEU A 73 5.13 7.28 10.33
CA LEU A 73 4.16 6.68 11.26
C LEU A 73 4.61 6.71 12.73
N ARG A 74 5.89 6.51 13.03
CA ARG A 74 6.38 6.60 14.41
C ARG A 74 6.11 7.96 15.03
N GLU A 75 6.41 9.04 14.29
CA GLU A 75 6.15 10.41 14.73
C GLU A 75 4.65 10.68 14.85
N VAL A 76 3.86 10.19 13.89
CA VAL A 76 2.40 10.32 13.94
C VAL A 76 1.83 9.61 15.15
N PHE A 77 2.22 8.37 15.43
CA PHE A 77 1.73 7.63 16.60
C PHE A 77 2.16 8.26 17.93
N ALA A 78 3.40 8.76 18.03
CA ALA A 78 3.84 9.49 19.23
C ALA A 78 2.95 10.71 19.54
N ARG A 79 2.45 11.39 18.50
CA ARG A 79 1.51 12.50 18.67
C ARG A 79 0.08 12.04 18.95
N LEU A 80 -0.34 10.92 18.36
CA LEU A 80 -1.69 10.37 18.53
C LEU A 80 -1.88 9.69 19.88
N GLY A 81 -0.86 9.08 20.48
CA GLY A 81 -0.95 8.39 21.76
C GLY A 81 -1.56 9.22 22.87
N ALA A 82 -1.26 10.53 22.89
CA ALA A 82 -1.82 11.45 23.89
C ALA A 82 -3.30 11.85 23.65
N ILE A 83 -3.81 11.74 22.42
CA ILE A 83 -5.10 12.32 22.01
C ILE A 83 -6.10 11.31 21.43
N ALA A 84 -5.66 10.11 21.06
CA ALA A 84 -6.55 9.09 20.51
C ALA A 84 -7.57 8.55 21.52
N GLY A 85 -7.20 8.53 22.82
CA GLY A 85 -8.18 8.32 23.91
C GLY A 85 -8.97 7.02 23.84
N GLY A 86 -8.38 5.88 23.39
CA GLY A 86 -9.06 4.58 23.24
C GLY A 86 -10.04 4.49 22.08
N LYS A 87 -10.03 5.44 21.15
CA LYS A 87 -10.80 5.37 19.91
C LYS A 87 -10.22 4.30 18.98
N PRO A 88 -11.03 3.67 18.11
CA PRO A 88 -10.50 2.82 17.03
C PRO A 88 -9.59 3.62 16.14
N VAL A 89 -8.37 3.13 15.96
CA VAL A 89 -7.36 3.69 15.06
C VAL A 89 -6.97 2.63 14.05
N THR A 90 -6.93 2.97 12.78
CA THR A 90 -6.40 2.14 11.70
C THR A 90 -5.45 2.94 10.83
N ASP A 91 -4.55 2.24 10.14
CA ASP A 91 -3.65 2.85 9.16
C ASP A 91 -3.92 2.35 7.73
N MET A 92 -3.15 2.85 6.76
CA MET A 92 -3.22 2.46 5.35
C MET A 92 -1.84 2.07 4.80
N ALA A 93 -0.89 1.76 5.66
CA ALA A 93 0.47 1.47 5.24
C ALA A 93 0.61 0.07 4.62
N SER A 94 1.65 -0.12 3.81
CA SER A 94 1.88 -1.37 3.07
C SER A 94 2.47 -2.51 3.90
N THR A 95 2.91 -2.27 5.14
CA THR A 95 3.40 -3.30 6.08
C THR A 95 2.72 -3.16 7.42
N LYS A 96 2.58 -4.27 8.17
CA LYS A 96 1.76 -4.31 9.39
C LYS A 96 2.55 -4.61 10.67
N ALA A 97 3.48 -5.57 10.66
CA ALA A 97 4.14 -6.04 11.89
C ALA A 97 4.81 -4.88 12.67
N SER A 98 5.73 -4.18 12.03
CA SER A 98 6.39 -3.03 12.65
C SER A 98 5.44 -1.87 12.97
N VAL A 99 4.41 -1.66 12.13
CA VAL A 99 3.45 -0.55 12.29
C VAL A 99 2.59 -0.76 13.54
N VAL A 100 2.11 -1.99 13.76
CA VAL A 100 1.35 -2.35 14.96
C VAL A 100 2.22 -2.23 16.23
N GLU A 101 3.49 -2.67 16.18
CA GLU A 101 4.43 -2.52 17.30
C GLU A 101 4.67 -1.04 17.65
N TRP A 102 4.85 -0.18 16.65
CA TRP A 102 5.07 1.25 16.88
C TRP A 102 3.86 1.93 17.51
N ALA A 103 2.66 1.57 17.07
CA ALA A 103 1.42 2.09 17.66
C ALA A 103 1.24 1.62 19.12
N ALA A 104 1.52 0.32 19.38
CA ALA A 104 1.42 -0.24 20.73
C ALA A 104 2.42 0.41 21.71
N ALA A 105 3.63 0.79 21.24
CA ALA A 105 4.62 1.50 22.05
C ALA A 105 4.13 2.88 22.51
N GLU A 106 3.19 3.49 21.78
CA GLU A 106 2.55 4.77 22.11
C GLU A 106 1.17 4.59 22.78
N GLY A 107 0.84 3.38 23.21
CA GLY A 107 -0.43 3.08 23.88
C GLY A 107 -1.66 3.08 22.95
N ILE A 108 -1.45 2.99 21.65
CA ILE A 108 -2.53 2.93 20.64
C ILE A 108 -2.83 1.47 20.33
N ASP A 109 -4.09 1.04 20.55
CA ASP A 109 -4.58 -0.26 20.12
C ASP A 109 -4.97 -0.21 18.63
N LEU A 110 -3.95 -0.27 17.76
CA LEU A 110 -4.11 -0.14 16.32
C LEU A 110 -4.76 -1.38 15.71
N VAL A 111 -5.79 -1.18 14.90
CA VAL A 111 -6.21 -2.15 13.88
C VAL A 111 -5.38 -1.88 12.64
N GLY A 112 -4.30 -2.62 12.43
CA GLY A 112 -3.46 -2.42 11.25
C GLY A 112 -4.28 -2.62 9.98
N GLY A 113 -4.27 -1.63 9.08
CA GLY A 113 -5.00 -1.63 7.82
C GLY A 113 -4.05 -1.54 6.62
N HIS A 114 -4.40 -2.21 5.51
CA HIS A 114 -3.69 -2.09 4.24
C HIS A 114 -4.65 -2.27 3.07
N PRO A 115 -5.12 -1.19 2.43
CA PRO A 115 -5.83 -1.27 1.16
C PRO A 115 -4.88 -1.74 0.04
N MET A 116 -5.20 -2.88 -0.59
CA MET A 116 -4.40 -3.48 -1.66
C MET A 116 -4.62 -2.77 -3.01
N CYS A 117 -4.49 -1.46 -3.00
CA CYS A 117 -4.66 -0.59 -4.16
C CYS A 117 -3.68 0.58 -4.10
N GLY A 118 -3.54 1.29 -5.20
CA GLY A 118 -2.65 2.45 -5.30
C GLY A 118 -2.38 2.87 -6.74
N LYS A 119 -1.64 3.95 -6.88
CA LYS A 119 -1.19 4.49 -8.17
C LYS A 119 0.29 4.83 -8.08
N GLU A 120 0.94 4.95 -9.21
CA GLU A 120 2.34 5.42 -9.31
C GLU A 120 2.48 6.93 -9.03
N THR A 121 1.36 7.66 -8.99
CA THR A 121 1.29 9.09 -8.63
C THR A 121 1.03 9.26 -7.13
N SER A 122 1.47 10.36 -6.55
CA SER A 122 1.34 10.66 -5.13
C SER A 122 0.68 12.02 -4.85
N GLY A 123 0.32 12.26 -3.59
CA GLY A 123 -0.25 13.53 -3.12
C GLY A 123 -1.76 13.66 -3.34
N ILE A 124 -2.32 14.72 -2.77
CA ILE A 124 -3.77 15.03 -2.81
C ILE A 124 -4.30 15.25 -4.23
N ASP A 125 -3.44 15.71 -5.16
CA ASP A 125 -3.85 15.99 -6.54
C ASP A 125 -4.17 14.71 -7.34
N ALA A 126 -3.65 13.56 -6.88
CA ALA A 126 -3.88 12.26 -7.47
C ALA A 126 -5.03 11.47 -6.79
N ALA A 127 -5.69 12.07 -5.80
CA ALA A 127 -6.78 11.41 -5.06
C ALA A 127 -7.92 10.96 -5.99
N ASP A 128 -8.39 9.73 -5.75
CA ASP A 128 -9.43 9.08 -6.55
C ASP A 128 -10.38 8.30 -5.64
N PRO A 129 -11.65 8.71 -5.51
CA PRO A 129 -12.62 8.03 -4.66
C PRO A 129 -12.97 6.60 -5.12
N ALA A 130 -12.72 6.25 -6.39
CA ALA A 130 -13.00 4.91 -6.91
C ALA A 130 -11.86 3.91 -6.64
N MET A 131 -10.74 4.35 -6.05
CA MET A 131 -9.55 3.53 -5.85
C MET A 131 -9.81 2.27 -5.01
N PHE A 132 -10.78 2.31 -4.13
CA PHE A 132 -11.08 1.22 -3.18
C PHE A 132 -12.15 0.26 -3.70
N GLU A 133 -12.87 0.59 -4.77
CA GLU A 133 -13.96 -0.24 -5.30
C GLU A 133 -13.43 -1.65 -5.66
N HIS A 134 -13.98 -2.68 -4.99
CA HIS A 134 -13.58 -4.09 -5.10
C HIS A 134 -12.12 -4.39 -4.72
N ALA A 135 -11.41 -3.45 -4.10
CA ALA A 135 -10.04 -3.70 -3.66
C ALA A 135 -10.05 -4.48 -2.33
N PRO A 136 -9.22 -5.53 -2.18
CA PRO A 136 -8.99 -6.14 -0.89
C PRO A 136 -8.43 -5.11 0.10
N TRP A 137 -8.96 -5.08 1.32
CA TRP A 137 -8.43 -4.27 2.40
C TRP A 137 -8.12 -5.15 3.61
N VAL A 138 -6.84 -5.39 3.86
CA VAL A 138 -6.43 -6.20 5.00
C VAL A 138 -6.61 -5.43 6.29
N LEU A 139 -7.18 -6.10 7.31
CA LEU A 139 -7.28 -5.62 8.69
C LEU A 139 -6.64 -6.66 9.61
N THR A 140 -5.83 -6.22 10.59
CA THR A 140 -5.13 -7.17 11.50
C THR A 140 -6.05 -7.80 12.53
N ARG A 141 -7.24 -7.28 12.73
CA ARG A 141 -8.33 -7.86 13.51
C ARG A 141 -9.67 -7.28 13.08
N ASP A 142 -10.72 -7.94 13.45
CA ASP A 142 -12.10 -7.46 13.28
C ASP A 142 -12.37 -6.32 14.29
N GLU A 143 -12.72 -5.14 13.78
CA GLU A 143 -13.25 -4.00 14.53
C GLU A 143 -14.46 -3.47 13.75
N PRO A 144 -15.68 -3.70 14.23
CA PRO A 144 -16.90 -3.48 13.45
C PRO A 144 -17.04 -2.08 12.85
N ARG A 145 -16.59 -1.03 13.59
CA ARG A 145 -16.67 0.35 13.12
C ARG A 145 -15.71 0.63 11.97
N ILE A 146 -14.52 0.00 11.95
CA ILE A 146 -13.55 0.12 10.88
C ILE A 146 -14.02 -0.70 9.67
N VAL A 147 -14.49 -1.93 9.89
CA VAL A 147 -15.04 -2.81 8.84
C VAL A 147 -16.18 -2.11 8.10
N GLU A 148 -17.15 -1.54 8.82
CA GLU A 148 -18.28 -0.79 8.22
C GLU A 148 -17.79 0.34 7.30
N LEU A 149 -16.77 1.11 7.72
CA LEU A 149 -16.24 2.22 6.94
C LEU A 149 -15.42 1.76 5.72
N VAL A 150 -14.71 0.63 5.85
CA VAL A 150 -13.98 -0.01 4.75
C VAL A 150 -14.95 -0.54 3.69
N GLU A 151 -16.02 -1.21 4.10
CA GLU A 151 -17.08 -1.68 3.20
C GLU A 151 -17.82 -0.50 2.54
N ALA A 152 -18.07 0.57 3.29
CA ALA A 152 -18.75 1.75 2.77
C ALA A 152 -18.02 2.41 1.59
N VAL A 153 -16.68 2.35 1.55
CA VAL A 153 -15.89 2.86 0.41
C VAL A 153 -15.77 1.84 -0.74
N GLY A 154 -16.45 0.70 -0.66
CA GLY A 154 -16.49 -0.33 -1.69
C GLY A 154 -15.33 -1.33 -1.63
N ALA A 155 -14.52 -1.31 -0.58
CA ALA A 155 -13.43 -2.27 -0.39
C ALA A 155 -13.93 -3.57 0.26
N GLU A 156 -13.16 -4.64 0.07
CA GLU A 156 -13.46 -5.97 0.60
C GLU A 156 -12.54 -6.26 1.80
N PRO A 157 -13.03 -6.22 3.06
CA PRO A 157 -12.21 -6.45 4.24
C PRO A 157 -11.76 -7.91 4.32
N ILE A 158 -10.46 -8.11 4.57
CA ILE A 158 -9.83 -9.42 4.81
C ILE A 158 -9.12 -9.37 6.16
N VAL A 159 -9.53 -10.20 7.10
CA VAL A 159 -8.90 -10.25 8.43
C VAL A 159 -7.76 -11.27 8.43
N MET A 160 -6.54 -10.82 8.79
CA MET A 160 -5.37 -11.69 9.02
C MET A 160 -4.37 -11.01 9.94
N ASP A 161 -3.58 -11.78 10.68
CA ASP A 161 -2.55 -11.20 11.55
C ASP A 161 -1.44 -10.47 10.78
N ALA A 162 -0.76 -9.56 11.47
CA ALA A 162 0.26 -8.68 10.88
C ALA A 162 1.46 -9.43 10.27
N VAL A 163 1.89 -10.53 10.90
CA VAL A 163 3.05 -11.32 10.45
C VAL A 163 2.71 -12.09 9.18
N THR A 164 1.54 -12.74 9.17
CA THR A 164 1.02 -13.43 7.98
C THR A 164 0.83 -12.46 6.82
N HIS A 165 0.24 -11.27 7.08
CA HIS A 165 0.13 -10.23 6.09
C HIS A 165 1.47 -9.88 5.45
N ASP A 166 2.48 -9.51 6.25
CA ASP A 166 3.77 -9.04 5.74
C ASP A 166 4.50 -10.13 4.95
N ARG A 167 4.39 -11.39 5.36
CA ARG A 167 4.94 -12.54 4.62
C ARG A 167 4.25 -12.72 3.26
N LEU A 168 2.92 -12.62 3.20
CA LEU A 168 2.17 -12.80 1.94
C LEU A 168 2.40 -11.65 0.96
N VAL A 169 2.32 -10.41 1.43
CA VAL A 169 2.52 -9.23 0.55
C VAL A 169 3.97 -9.09 0.08
N ALA A 170 4.95 -9.66 0.79
CA ALA A 170 6.31 -9.75 0.32
C ALA A 170 6.39 -10.41 -1.07
N GLY A 171 5.63 -11.51 -1.28
CA GLY A 171 5.59 -12.22 -2.56
C GLY A 171 4.75 -11.52 -3.62
N VAL A 172 3.48 -11.20 -3.29
CA VAL A 172 2.51 -10.76 -4.31
C VAL A 172 2.61 -9.29 -4.69
N SER A 173 3.33 -8.48 -3.90
CA SER A 173 3.44 -7.03 -4.10
C SER A 173 4.87 -6.51 -4.02
N HIS A 174 5.52 -6.64 -2.86
CA HIS A 174 6.76 -5.92 -2.58
C HIS A 174 7.96 -6.45 -3.40
N ALA A 175 8.10 -7.77 -3.54
CA ALA A 175 9.15 -8.37 -4.37
C ALA A 175 8.98 -8.03 -5.85
N ALA A 176 7.74 -7.90 -6.33
CA ALA A 176 7.46 -7.51 -7.71
C ALA A 176 8.10 -6.15 -8.07
N PHE A 177 8.08 -5.18 -7.14
CA PHE A 177 8.79 -3.91 -7.31
C PHE A 177 10.31 -4.13 -7.43
N LEU A 178 10.93 -4.88 -6.51
CA LEU A 178 12.37 -5.13 -6.52
C LEU A 178 12.81 -5.89 -7.78
N LEU A 179 12.01 -6.84 -8.26
CA LEU A 179 12.26 -7.56 -9.50
C LEU A 179 12.17 -6.63 -10.71
N SER A 180 11.18 -5.74 -10.74
CA SER A 180 11.05 -4.70 -11.77
C SER A 180 12.26 -3.76 -11.78
N VAL A 181 12.72 -3.30 -10.61
CA VAL A 181 13.94 -2.49 -10.49
C VAL A 181 15.17 -3.26 -10.97
N GLY A 182 15.36 -4.50 -10.54
CA GLY A 182 16.46 -5.36 -10.98
C GLY A 182 16.47 -5.58 -12.49
N TYR A 183 15.29 -5.81 -13.09
CA TYR A 183 15.12 -5.95 -14.53
C TYR A 183 15.54 -4.68 -15.28
N VAL A 184 15.05 -3.51 -14.90
CA VAL A 184 15.40 -2.23 -15.52
C VAL A 184 16.91 -1.96 -15.41
N LEU A 185 17.49 -2.14 -14.22
CA LEU A 185 18.92 -1.90 -14.00
C LEU A 185 19.80 -2.89 -14.76
N SER A 186 19.38 -4.15 -14.90
CA SER A 186 20.14 -5.15 -15.67
C SER A 186 20.25 -4.80 -17.15
N LEU A 187 19.22 -4.17 -17.72
CA LEU A 187 19.21 -3.73 -19.11
C LEU A 187 19.90 -2.37 -19.29
N SER A 188 19.57 -1.38 -18.45
CA SER A 188 20.04 -0.01 -18.60
C SER A 188 21.55 0.16 -18.39
N ARG A 189 22.20 -0.79 -17.69
CA ARG A 189 23.66 -0.81 -17.47
C ARG A 189 24.44 -1.50 -18.58
N ARG A 190 23.78 -2.06 -19.60
CA ARG A 190 24.44 -2.67 -20.75
C ARG A 190 24.95 -1.61 -21.73
N ASN A 191 26.05 -1.89 -22.39
CA ASN A 191 26.65 -0.99 -23.40
C ASN A 191 25.73 -0.77 -24.61
N ASP A 192 24.85 -1.73 -24.91
CA ASP A 192 23.91 -1.72 -26.04
C ASP A 192 22.51 -1.17 -25.65
N TRP A 193 22.35 -0.62 -24.43
CA TRP A 193 21.04 -0.12 -23.96
C TRP A 193 20.39 0.90 -24.90
N ARG A 194 21.20 1.79 -25.50
CA ARG A 194 20.70 2.79 -26.45
C ARG A 194 19.91 2.15 -27.59
N ASP A 195 20.42 1.06 -28.14
CA ASP A 195 19.78 0.37 -29.25
C ASP A 195 18.65 -0.55 -28.74
N ALA A 196 18.86 -1.26 -27.65
CA ALA A 196 17.86 -2.11 -27.03
C ALA A 196 16.61 -1.33 -26.63
N SER A 197 16.76 -0.11 -26.11
CA SER A 197 15.63 0.74 -25.71
C SER A 197 14.71 1.12 -26.88
N ARG A 198 15.22 1.18 -28.11
CA ARG A 198 14.42 1.45 -29.32
C ARG A 198 13.53 0.27 -29.71
N LEU A 199 13.87 -0.93 -29.25
CA LEU A 199 13.10 -2.16 -29.45
C LEU A 199 12.14 -2.46 -28.29
N ALA A 200 12.18 -1.65 -27.22
CA ALA A 200 11.35 -1.81 -26.04
C ALA A 200 9.86 -1.60 -26.39
N ALA A 201 9.04 -2.62 -26.10
CA ALA A 201 7.61 -2.64 -26.40
C ALA A 201 6.81 -3.16 -25.19
N GLY A 202 5.71 -3.87 -25.40
CA GLY A 202 4.81 -4.36 -24.34
C GLY A 202 5.53 -5.11 -23.21
N GLY A 203 6.39 -6.07 -23.55
CA GLY A 203 7.12 -6.84 -22.54
C GLY A 203 7.97 -5.99 -21.60
N PHE A 204 8.72 -5.01 -22.15
CA PHE A 204 9.49 -4.08 -21.32
C PHE A 204 8.56 -3.20 -20.48
N ARG A 205 7.50 -2.64 -21.07
CA ARG A 205 6.54 -1.78 -20.37
C ARG A 205 5.91 -2.49 -19.17
N ASP A 206 5.43 -3.72 -19.38
CA ASP A 206 4.74 -4.48 -18.34
C ASP A 206 5.69 -4.87 -17.20
N MET A 207 6.90 -5.35 -17.52
CA MET A 207 7.90 -5.76 -16.56
C MET A 207 8.55 -4.58 -15.81
N SER A 208 8.63 -3.40 -16.41
CA SER A 208 9.29 -2.22 -15.84
C SER A 208 8.34 -1.26 -15.14
N ARG A 209 7.02 -1.42 -15.26
CA ARG A 209 6.02 -0.47 -14.78
C ARG A 209 6.18 -0.15 -13.30
N LEU A 210 6.38 -1.16 -12.48
CA LEU A 210 6.52 -0.97 -11.02
C LEU A 210 7.81 -0.23 -10.64
N ALA A 211 8.88 -0.30 -11.44
CA ALA A 211 10.12 0.42 -11.17
C ALA A 211 9.96 1.96 -11.24
N ALA A 212 8.84 2.46 -11.76
CA ALA A 212 8.49 3.88 -11.73
C ALA A 212 7.84 4.32 -10.40
N GLY A 213 7.61 3.41 -9.46
CA GLY A 213 7.03 3.72 -8.15
C GLY A 213 7.90 4.64 -7.30
N ASP A 214 7.27 5.29 -6.32
CA ASP A 214 7.92 6.27 -5.42
C ASP A 214 9.04 5.61 -4.59
N PRO A 215 10.29 6.03 -4.72
CA PRO A 215 11.42 5.46 -3.98
C PRO A 215 11.28 5.60 -2.46
N ASP A 216 10.69 6.69 -1.95
CA ASP A 216 10.53 6.92 -0.51
C ASP A 216 9.49 5.97 0.10
N LEU A 217 8.41 5.70 -0.63
CA LEU A 217 7.42 4.69 -0.24
C LEU A 217 8.09 3.31 -0.10
N TYR A 218 8.80 2.88 -1.15
CA TYR A 218 9.43 1.55 -1.18
C TYR A 218 10.61 1.43 -0.23
N ALA A 219 11.34 2.52 0.06
CA ALA A 219 12.36 2.51 1.13
C ALA A 219 11.75 2.18 2.50
N GLY A 220 10.55 2.69 2.78
CA GLY A 220 9.78 2.31 3.97
C GLY A 220 9.42 0.84 3.99
N VAL A 221 8.85 0.33 2.90
CA VAL A 221 8.45 -1.07 2.73
C VAL A 221 9.65 -2.02 2.90
N VAL A 222 10.74 -1.77 2.21
CA VAL A 222 11.96 -2.61 2.29
C VAL A 222 12.53 -2.65 3.70
N ARG A 223 12.46 -1.54 4.43
CA ARG A 223 12.97 -1.48 5.81
C ARG A 223 12.13 -2.30 6.78
N THR A 224 10.81 -2.25 6.63
CA THR A 224 9.85 -2.86 7.57
C THR A 224 9.46 -4.30 7.21
N ASN A 225 9.77 -4.76 5.98
CA ASN A 225 9.50 -6.14 5.52
C ASN A 225 10.76 -6.85 4.98
N ARG A 226 11.91 -6.48 5.51
CA ARG A 226 13.22 -6.85 4.96
C ARG A 226 13.46 -8.36 4.87
N GLU A 227 13.18 -9.08 5.95
CA GLU A 227 13.48 -10.51 6.04
C GLU A 227 12.62 -11.31 5.05
N ASN A 228 11.31 -11.07 5.02
CA ASN A 228 10.41 -11.71 4.06
C ASN A 228 10.78 -11.38 2.61
N LEU A 229 11.29 -10.17 2.34
CA LEU A 229 11.75 -9.78 1.00
C LEU A 229 13.03 -10.50 0.59
N ILE A 230 13.98 -10.69 1.50
CA ILE A 230 15.20 -11.47 1.24
C ILE A 230 14.82 -12.91 0.91
N GLU A 231 13.99 -13.55 1.73
CA GLU A 231 13.50 -14.92 1.49
C GLU A 231 12.82 -15.05 0.12
N MET A 232 11.96 -14.08 -0.23
CA MET A 232 11.26 -14.10 -1.54
C MET A 232 12.21 -13.89 -2.72
N LEU A 233 13.21 -13.01 -2.59
CA LEU A 233 14.24 -12.83 -3.63
C LEU A 233 15.10 -14.07 -3.81
N ASP A 234 15.44 -14.77 -2.73
CA ASP A 234 16.18 -16.03 -2.78
C ASP A 234 15.35 -17.11 -3.51
N ALA A 235 14.05 -17.22 -3.21
CA ALA A 235 13.15 -18.13 -3.89
C ALA A 235 13.06 -17.84 -5.40
N VAL A 236 12.88 -16.57 -5.79
CA VAL A 236 12.85 -16.18 -7.22
C VAL A 236 14.19 -16.45 -7.89
N SER A 237 15.32 -16.16 -7.22
CA SER A 237 16.67 -16.42 -7.75
C SER A 237 16.90 -17.91 -7.99
N ALA A 238 16.38 -18.77 -7.12
CA ALA A 238 16.43 -20.22 -7.29
C ALA A 238 15.65 -20.68 -8.52
N GLU A 239 14.43 -20.14 -8.75
CA GLU A 239 13.63 -20.46 -9.94
C GLU A 239 14.27 -19.93 -11.23
N LEU A 240 14.82 -18.72 -11.23
CA LEU A 240 15.57 -18.20 -12.37
C LEU A 240 16.80 -19.07 -12.69
N SER A 241 17.50 -19.55 -11.67
CA SER A 241 18.63 -20.47 -11.82
C SER A 241 18.18 -21.85 -12.36
N ARG A 242 16.98 -22.32 -11.98
CA ARG A 242 16.37 -23.53 -12.52
C ARG A 242 16.04 -23.38 -14.01
N LEU A 243 15.36 -22.31 -14.38
CA LEU A 243 15.07 -21.98 -15.78
C LEU A 243 16.33 -21.89 -16.63
N ARG A 244 17.38 -21.24 -16.13
CA ARG A 244 18.68 -21.14 -16.79
C ARG A 244 19.29 -22.52 -17.07
N ARG A 245 19.29 -23.43 -16.08
CA ARG A 245 19.81 -24.81 -16.28
C ARG A 245 19.07 -25.57 -17.38
N HIS A 246 17.73 -25.45 -17.45
CA HIS A 246 16.95 -26.07 -18.54
C HIS A 246 17.26 -25.47 -19.90
N LEU A 247 17.48 -24.14 -19.98
CA LEU A 247 17.93 -23.47 -21.20
C LEU A 247 19.32 -23.95 -21.64
N GLU A 248 20.29 -24.06 -20.74
CA GLU A 248 21.65 -24.51 -21.03
C GLU A 248 21.69 -25.98 -21.49
N ALA A 249 20.77 -26.81 -21.02
CA ALA A 249 20.66 -28.22 -21.35
C ALA A 249 19.78 -28.51 -22.58
N ASP A 250 19.17 -27.49 -23.19
CA ASP A 250 18.14 -27.64 -24.26
C ASP A 250 17.04 -28.65 -23.83
N ASP A 251 16.62 -28.57 -22.58
CA ASP A 251 15.75 -29.53 -21.93
C ASP A 251 14.24 -29.25 -22.27
N PRO A 252 13.53 -30.21 -22.93
CA PRO A 252 12.13 -30.02 -23.30
C PRO A 252 11.20 -29.77 -22.12
N ARG A 253 11.56 -30.11 -20.89
CA ARG A 253 10.79 -29.78 -19.65
C ARG A 253 10.64 -28.28 -19.42
N LEU A 254 11.41 -27.43 -20.10
CA LEU A 254 11.23 -26.00 -20.05
C LEU A 254 9.82 -25.57 -20.49
N VAL A 255 9.26 -26.25 -21.49
CA VAL A 255 7.88 -25.99 -21.98
C VAL A 255 6.85 -26.36 -20.93
N GLU A 256 7.07 -27.44 -20.17
CA GLU A 256 6.18 -27.85 -19.07
C GLU A 256 6.12 -26.76 -17.97
N LEU A 257 7.25 -26.13 -17.64
CA LEU A 257 7.32 -25.00 -16.69
C LEU A 257 6.53 -23.77 -17.18
N PHE A 258 6.57 -23.49 -18.48
CA PHE A 258 5.78 -22.41 -19.06
C PHE A 258 4.28 -22.69 -18.95
N GLU A 259 3.85 -23.93 -19.22
CA GLU A 259 2.46 -24.37 -19.08
C GLU A 259 1.98 -24.31 -17.63
N GLU A 260 2.82 -24.74 -16.69
CA GLU A 260 2.54 -24.64 -15.25
C GLU A 260 2.28 -23.19 -14.85
N ALA A 261 3.22 -22.29 -15.18
CA ALA A 261 3.12 -20.86 -14.86
C ALA A 261 1.88 -20.22 -15.50
N ARG A 262 1.59 -20.55 -16.78
CA ARG A 262 0.39 -20.09 -17.48
C ARG A 262 -0.88 -20.53 -16.75
N THR A 263 -0.95 -21.79 -16.37
CA THR A 263 -2.11 -22.35 -15.67
C THR A 263 -2.38 -21.65 -14.35
N VAL A 264 -1.33 -21.40 -13.55
CA VAL A 264 -1.44 -20.67 -12.27
C VAL A 264 -1.95 -19.25 -12.52
N ARG A 265 -1.38 -18.53 -13.50
CA ARG A 265 -1.76 -17.15 -13.85
C ARG A 265 -3.22 -17.07 -14.32
N GLU A 266 -3.68 -18.03 -15.15
CA GLU A 266 -5.06 -18.08 -15.66
C GLU A 266 -6.08 -18.37 -14.54
N ARG A 267 -5.73 -19.23 -13.58
CA ARG A 267 -6.60 -19.52 -12.41
C ARG A 267 -6.78 -18.28 -11.55
N TRP A 268 -5.70 -17.56 -11.28
CA TRP A 268 -5.77 -16.33 -10.51
C TRP A 268 -6.61 -15.24 -11.20
N ALA A 269 -6.54 -15.12 -12.53
CA ALA A 269 -7.29 -14.11 -13.27
C ALA A 269 -8.82 -14.36 -13.32
N LYS A 270 -9.26 -15.51 -12.83
CA LYS A 270 -10.70 -15.90 -12.78
C LYS A 270 -11.29 -15.77 -11.38
N GLN A 271 -10.46 -15.40 -10.39
CA GLN A 271 -10.89 -15.09 -9.02
C GLN A 271 -11.37 -13.66 -8.91
#